data_7aa4a523a31bbbcc44765d4c3520a803
#
_entry.id   7aa4a523a31bbbcc44765d4c3520a803
#
_cell.length_a   1.000
_cell.length_b   1.000
_cell.length_c   1.000
_cell.angle_alpha   90.00
_cell.angle_beta   90.00
_cell.angle_gamma   90.00
#
_symmetry.space_group_name_H-M   'P 1'
#
loop_
_entity.id
_entity.type
_entity.pdbx_description
1 polymer ?
#
loop_
_entity_poly.entity_id
_entity_poly.type
_entity_poly.pdbx_seq_one_letter_code
_entity_poly.pdbx_strand_id
1 'polypeptide(L)'
;DEERLKNGGTVLTKKYFEEQLERIREIRISERNFYQKLTDIYATSLDYDRNALTTKEFFAKVQNKMHYAVHRHTAAELIYERADAEKPHMGLHTWKDAPNGKIKKSDVSVAKNYLTEDEMKSMELIVSAYLDLAENRARRHIPMTMEDWAKRLDIYLQADDLEVLKDAGKISAQLAKMHAETEFEKYRVVQDRLYQSDFDRYLEESAAVSYTH
;
A
#
# COMPACT_ATOMS: atom_id res chain seq x y z
N ASP A 1 15.07 9.86 -20.07
CA ASP A 1 16.50 10.18 -20.12
C ASP A 1 17.40 9.01 -20.54
N GLU A 2 16.81 7.98 -21.20
CA GLU A 2 17.54 6.84 -21.75
C GLU A 2 18.61 7.23 -22.78
N GLU A 3 18.40 8.29 -23.56
CA GLU A 3 19.40 8.77 -24.53
C GLU A 3 20.68 9.29 -23.86
N ARG A 4 20.57 9.81 -22.64
CA ARG A 4 21.75 10.29 -21.87
C ARG A 4 22.58 9.14 -21.30
N LEU A 5 21.95 8.05 -20.90
CA LEU A 5 22.63 6.84 -20.42
C LEU A 5 23.33 6.07 -21.56
N LYS A 6 22.76 6.10 -22.78
CA LYS A 6 23.34 5.44 -23.98
C LYS A 6 24.61 6.10 -24.52
N ASN A 7 24.86 7.36 -24.19
CA ASN A 7 26.01 8.13 -24.73
C ASN A 7 27.24 8.16 -23.81
N GLY A 8 27.43 7.16 -22.96
CA GLY A 8 28.71 6.89 -22.28
C GLY A 8 29.23 8.03 -21.40
N GLY A 9 28.87 8.01 -20.12
CA GLY A 9 29.56 8.84 -19.10
C GLY A 9 28.99 10.23 -18.89
N THR A 10 27.71 10.33 -18.68
CA THR A 10 27.08 11.62 -18.45
C THR A 10 27.15 12.01 -16.97
N VAL A 11 27.84 13.08 -16.66
CA VAL A 11 27.69 13.78 -15.38
C VAL A 11 26.24 14.24 -15.28
N LEU A 12 25.50 13.69 -14.33
CA LEU A 12 24.13 14.12 -14.04
C LEU A 12 24.17 15.62 -13.68
N THR A 13 23.41 16.42 -14.41
CA THR A 13 23.44 17.87 -14.28
C THR A 13 22.75 18.33 -12.99
N LYS A 14 23.13 19.49 -12.48
CA LYS A 14 22.42 20.14 -11.37
C LYS A 14 20.91 20.23 -11.64
N LYS A 15 20.52 20.53 -12.86
CA LYS A 15 19.11 20.57 -13.30
C LYS A 15 18.39 19.24 -13.09
N TYR A 16 19.04 18.10 -13.37
CA TYR A 16 18.46 16.78 -13.09
C TYR A 16 18.07 16.62 -11.62
N PHE A 17 18.95 17.00 -10.70
CA PHE A 17 18.69 16.85 -9.27
C PHE A 17 17.66 17.86 -8.75
N GLU A 18 17.58 19.04 -9.33
CA GLU A 18 16.54 20.03 -9.05
C GLU A 18 15.16 19.49 -9.46
N GLU A 19 15.05 18.88 -10.65
CA GLU A 19 13.83 18.21 -11.13
C GLU A 19 13.44 17.02 -10.23
N GLN A 20 14.41 16.22 -9.78
CA GLN A 20 14.15 15.13 -8.83
C GLN A 20 13.65 15.64 -7.47
N LEU A 21 14.26 16.71 -6.97
CA LEU A 21 13.85 17.32 -5.70
C LEU A 21 12.40 17.82 -5.77
N GLU A 22 12.04 18.51 -6.84
CA GLU A 22 10.69 19.01 -7.06
C GLU A 22 9.69 17.85 -7.15
N ARG A 23 10.00 16.80 -7.90
CA ARG A 23 9.19 15.58 -8.00
C ARG A 23 8.98 14.89 -6.63
N ILE A 24 10.00 14.79 -5.81
CA ILE A 24 9.90 14.22 -4.44
C ILE A 24 8.97 15.06 -3.56
N ARG A 25 9.02 16.39 -3.68
CA ARG A 25 8.12 17.29 -2.97
C ARG A 25 6.67 17.14 -3.42
N GLU A 26 6.44 16.99 -4.72
CA GLU A 26 5.11 16.69 -5.27
C GLU A 26 4.56 15.36 -4.73
N ILE A 27 5.38 14.31 -4.67
CA ILE A 27 4.99 13.03 -4.07
C ILE A 27 4.58 13.21 -2.60
N ARG A 28 5.34 13.99 -1.83
CA ARG A 28 5.07 14.24 -0.40
C ARG A 28 3.71 14.86 -0.16
N ILE A 29 3.35 15.89 -0.91
CA ILE A 29 2.09 16.63 -0.74
C ILE A 29 0.89 15.97 -1.43
N SER A 30 1.11 14.96 -2.27
CA SER A 30 0.03 14.27 -2.97
C SER A 30 -0.89 13.52 -2.00
N GLU A 31 -2.17 13.38 -2.36
CA GLU A 31 -3.15 12.58 -1.62
C GLU A 31 -3.03 11.07 -1.88
N ARG A 32 -1.93 10.63 -2.50
CA ARG A 32 -1.67 9.22 -2.78
C ARG A 32 -1.42 8.46 -1.49
N ASN A 33 -1.87 7.19 -1.45
CA ASN A 33 -1.60 6.34 -0.30
C ASN A 33 -0.11 5.97 -0.21
N PHE A 34 0.32 5.45 0.92
CA PHE A 34 1.73 5.17 1.20
C PHE A 34 2.36 4.17 0.20
N TYR A 35 1.64 3.17 -0.34
CA TYR A 35 2.16 2.27 -1.38
C TYR A 35 2.43 3.02 -2.69
N GLN A 36 1.51 3.91 -3.07
CA GLN A 36 1.67 4.71 -4.27
C GLN A 36 2.84 5.68 -4.13
N LYS A 37 2.98 6.32 -2.98
CA LYS A 37 4.12 7.21 -2.68
C LYS A 37 5.44 6.46 -2.76
N LEU A 38 5.50 5.26 -2.16
CA LEU A 38 6.69 4.42 -2.23
C LEU A 38 7.05 4.07 -3.68
N THR A 39 6.06 3.62 -4.48
CA THR A 39 6.25 3.33 -5.90
C THR A 39 6.75 4.55 -6.67
N ASP A 40 6.21 5.74 -6.38
CA ASP A 40 6.62 6.98 -7.03
C ASP A 40 8.07 7.37 -6.68
N ILE A 41 8.53 7.10 -5.45
CA ILE A 41 9.94 7.28 -5.07
C ILE A 41 10.84 6.36 -5.92
N TYR A 42 10.50 5.08 -6.03
CA TYR A 42 11.26 4.15 -6.87
C TYR A 42 11.25 4.55 -8.35
N ALA A 43 10.16 5.16 -8.83
CA ALA A 43 10.07 5.68 -10.19
C ALA A 43 11.01 6.88 -10.45
N THR A 44 11.66 7.45 -9.44
CA THR A 44 12.73 8.44 -9.59
C THR A 44 14.11 7.81 -9.86
N SER A 45 14.21 6.48 -9.82
CA SER A 45 15.47 5.75 -10.05
C SER A 45 16.00 5.93 -11.46
N LEU A 46 17.32 5.87 -11.61
CA LEU A 46 17.99 5.98 -12.90
C LEU A 46 17.64 4.84 -13.86
N ASP A 47 17.44 3.66 -13.31
CA ASP A 47 17.22 2.38 -14.01
C ASP A 47 15.73 1.95 -14.01
N TYR A 48 14.82 2.88 -13.71
CA TYR A 48 13.39 2.57 -13.68
C TYR A 48 12.82 2.33 -15.08
N ASP A 49 12.24 1.16 -15.25
CA ASP A 49 11.42 0.80 -16.41
C ASP A 49 10.05 0.30 -15.96
N ARG A 50 9.01 1.08 -16.25
CA ARG A 50 7.63 0.79 -15.86
C ARG A 50 7.11 -0.55 -16.39
N ASN A 51 7.60 -0.98 -17.57
CA ASN A 51 7.10 -2.15 -18.28
C ASN A 51 7.87 -3.42 -17.94
N ALA A 52 9.04 -3.32 -17.31
CA ALA A 52 9.85 -4.47 -16.98
C ALA A 52 9.13 -5.38 -15.97
N LEU A 53 9.16 -6.69 -16.22
CA LEU A 53 8.64 -7.69 -15.27
C LEU A 53 9.37 -7.60 -13.92
N THR A 54 10.68 -7.42 -13.98
CA THR A 54 11.56 -7.24 -12.82
C THR A 54 11.15 -6.08 -11.93
N THR A 55 10.62 -4.99 -12.48
CA THR A 55 10.11 -3.84 -11.74
C THR A 55 8.86 -4.21 -10.93
N LYS A 56 7.95 -4.99 -11.51
CA LYS A 56 6.74 -5.46 -10.80
C LYS A 56 7.09 -6.40 -9.65
N GLU A 57 7.99 -7.34 -9.89
CA GLU A 57 8.49 -8.27 -8.86
C GLU A 57 9.21 -7.52 -7.74
N PHE A 58 9.97 -6.49 -8.10
CA PHE A 58 10.65 -5.63 -7.15
C PHE A 58 9.66 -4.90 -6.23
N PHE A 59 8.60 -4.31 -6.78
CA PHE A 59 7.58 -3.64 -5.97
C PHE A 59 6.85 -4.60 -5.02
N ALA A 60 6.51 -5.80 -5.48
CA ALA A 60 5.91 -6.81 -4.63
C ALA A 60 6.82 -7.19 -3.46
N LYS A 61 8.12 -7.35 -3.72
CA LYS A 61 9.14 -7.64 -2.70
C LYS A 61 9.27 -6.51 -1.67
N VAL A 62 9.30 -5.27 -2.12
CA VAL A 62 9.40 -4.09 -1.25
C VAL A 62 8.15 -3.95 -0.39
N GLN A 63 6.96 -4.12 -0.95
CA GLN A 63 5.71 -4.11 -0.19
C GLN A 63 5.71 -5.18 0.90
N ASN A 64 6.10 -6.40 0.56
CA ASN A 64 6.18 -7.49 1.55
C ASN A 64 7.16 -7.21 2.68
N LYS A 65 8.29 -6.56 2.39
CA LYS A 65 9.25 -6.13 3.43
C LYS A 65 8.62 -5.12 4.40
N MET A 66 7.86 -4.16 3.88
CA MET A 66 7.16 -3.18 4.72
C MET A 66 6.08 -3.84 5.58
N HIS A 67 5.26 -4.71 5.01
CA HIS A 67 4.27 -5.48 5.77
C HIS A 67 4.93 -6.27 6.89
N TYR A 68 5.97 -7.02 6.56
CA TYR A 68 6.67 -7.85 7.53
C TYR A 68 7.29 -7.02 8.67
N ALA A 69 7.87 -5.88 8.36
CA ALA A 69 8.42 -4.97 9.36
C ALA A 69 7.37 -4.49 10.37
N VAL A 70 6.14 -4.24 9.92
CA VAL A 70 5.07 -3.67 10.76
C VAL A 70 4.33 -4.75 11.56
N HIS A 71 3.97 -5.88 10.93
CA HIS A 71 3.09 -6.88 11.56
C HIS A 71 3.54 -8.34 11.38
N ARG A 72 4.77 -8.58 10.93
CA ARG A 72 5.43 -9.91 10.82
C ARG A 72 4.80 -10.85 9.78
N HIS A 73 4.01 -10.34 8.87
CA HIS A 73 3.39 -11.10 7.78
C HIS A 73 3.67 -10.41 6.43
N THR A 74 3.76 -11.19 5.37
CA THR A 74 3.66 -10.65 4.02
C THR A 74 2.23 -10.19 3.74
N ALA A 75 2.01 -9.45 2.66
CA ALA A 75 0.66 -9.03 2.27
C ALA A 75 -0.29 -10.22 2.08
N ALA A 76 0.20 -11.32 1.50
CA ALA A 76 -0.58 -12.54 1.30
C ALA A 76 -0.91 -13.24 2.63
N GLU A 77 0.06 -13.35 3.52
CA GLU A 77 -0.12 -13.94 4.85
C GLU A 77 -1.12 -13.15 5.68
N LEU A 78 -1.07 -11.82 5.63
CA LEU A 78 -2.02 -10.94 6.31
C LEU A 78 -3.46 -11.20 5.87
N ILE A 79 -3.69 -11.24 4.54
CA ILE A 79 -5.01 -11.52 3.99
C ILE A 79 -5.49 -12.90 4.44
N TYR A 80 -4.63 -13.92 4.33
CA TYR A 80 -4.97 -15.29 4.66
C TYR A 80 -5.35 -15.47 6.14
N GLU A 81 -4.66 -14.78 7.04
CA GLU A 81 -4.89 -14.85 8.49
C GLU A 81 -6.14 -14.07 8.93
N ARG A 82 -6.38 -12.90 8.31
CA ARG A 82 -7.41 -11.97 8.79
C ARG A 82 -8.75 -12.11 8.11
N ALA A 83 -8.80 -12.60 6.86
CA ALA A 83 -10.05 -12.83 6.15
C ALA A 83 -10.84 -13.96 6.79
N ASP A 84 -11.96 -13.62 7.43
CA ASP A 84 -12.78 -14.55 8.19
C ASP A 84 -14.23 -14.07 8.19
N ALA A 85 -15.13 -14.86 7.59
CA ALA A 85 -16.54 -14.53 7.47
C ALA A 85 -17.27 -14.34 8.82
N GLU A 86 -16.73 -14.89 9.90
CA GLU A 86 -17.32 -14.79 11.24
C GLU A 86 -16.93 -13.50 11.97
N LYS A 87 -15.92 -12.80 11.48
CA LYS A 87 -15.48 -11.52 12.07
C LYS A 87 -16.33 -10.35 11.55
N PRO A 88 -16.46 -9.27 12.35
CA PRO A 88 -17.04 -8.02 11.87
C PRO A 88 -16.37 -7.57 10.57
N HIS A 89 -17.15 -7.21 9.56
CA HIS A 89 -16.67 -6.83 8.22
C HIS A 89 -15.68 -7.84 7.61
N MET A 90 -15.86 -9.14 7.95
CA MET A 90 -14.98 -10.25 7.59
C MET A 90 -13.47 -9.98 7.84
N GLY A 91 -13.16 -9.21 8.87
CA GLY A 91 -11.80 -8.84 9.26
C GLY A 91 -11.23 -7.60 8.56
N LEU A 92 -11.96 -6.93 7.68
CA LEU A 92 -11.55 -5.68 7.06
C LEU A 92 -11.74 -4.50 8.02
N HIS A 93 -10.77 -3.59 8.04
CA HIS A 93 -10.85 -2.30 8.74
C HIS A 93 -11.28 -1.17 7.81
N THR A 94 -11.07 -1.32 6.50
CA THR A 94 -11.54 -0.39 5.47
C THR A 94 -11.87 -1.13 4.17
N TRP A 95 -12.66 -0.52 3.30
CA TRP A 95 -13.00 -0.98 1.95
C TRP A 95 -13.44 0.21 1.11
N LYS A 96 -13.66 0.01 -0.19
CA LYS A 96 -13.92 1.11 -1.13
C LYS A 96 -15.07 2.02 -0.71
N ASP A 97 -16.16 1.42 -0.23
CA ASP A 97 -17.40 2.14 0.10
C ASP A 97 -17.62 2.22 1.64
N ALA A 98 -16.54 2.07 2.44
CA ALA A 98 -16.59 2.17 3.90
C ALA A 98 -17.01 3.59 4.36
N PRO A 99 -17.62 3.71 5.56
CA PRO A 99 -18.02 2.64 6.48
C PRO A 99 -19.40 2.04 6.19
N ASN A 100 -20.24 2.72 5.42
CA ASN A 100 -21.67 2.40 5.28
C ASN A 100 -22.00 1.53 4.04
N GLY A 101 -21.13 1.48 3.05
CA GLY A 101 -21.33 0.71 1.84
C GLY A 101 -20.95 -0.76 2.00
N LYS A 102 -21.43 -1.61 1.09
CA LYS A 102 -21.13 -3.05 1.08
C LYS A 102 -19.67 -3.32 0.75
N ILE A 103 -19.08 -4.29 1.43
CA ILE A 103 -17.82 -4.91 1.02
C ILE A 103 -18.05 -5.65 -0.30
N LYS A 104 -17.12 -5.48 -1.24
CA LYS A 104 -17.15 -6.12 -2.55
C LYS A 104 -16.04 -7.16 -2.67
N LYS A 105 -16.20 -8.10 -3.59
CA LYS A 105 -15.20 -9.12 -3.87
C LYS A 105 -13.81 -8.53 -4.23
N SER A 106 -13.79 -7.35 -4.85
CA SER A 106 -12.53 -6.63 -5.12
C SER A 106 -11.81 -6.11 -3.89
N ASP A 107 -12.53 -5.89 -2.77
CA ASP A 107 -11.94 -5.34 -1.56
C ASP A 107 -11.17 -6.38 -0.74
N VAL A 108 -11.63 -7.65 -0.78
CA VAL A 108 -11.15 -8.71 0.11
C VAL A 108 -9.77 -9.25 -0.25
N SER A 109 -9.27 -8.98 -1.43
CA SER A 109 -7.91 -9.35 -1.87
C SER A 109 -6.88 -8.22 -1.74
N VAL A 110 -7.23 -7.13 -1.04
CA VAL A 110 -6.37 -5.96 -0.87
C VAL A 110 -5.83 -5.90 0.56
N ALA A 111 -4.57 -6.19 0.76
CA ALA A 111 -3.94 -6.32 2.08
C ALA A 111 -4.13 -5.09 2.97
N LYS A 112 -4.02 -3.87 2.41
CA LYS A 112 -4.22 -2.63 3.20
C LYS A 112 -5.58 -2.54 3.88
N ASN A 113 -6.60 -3.21 3.34
CA ASN A 113 -7.94 -3.18 3.89
C ASN A 113 -8.05 -3.95 5.23
N TYR A 114 -7.08 -4.80 5.52
CA TYR A 114 -6.98 -5.57 6.76
C TYR A 114 -6.04 -4.93 7.80
N LEU A 115 -5.37 -3.83 7.47
CA LEU A 115 -4.49 -3.12 8.41
C LEU A 115 -5.32 -2.40 9.47
N THR A 116 -4.88 -2.51 10.72
CA THR A 116 -5.38 -1.65 11.80
C THR A 116 -4.92 -0.21 11.58
N GLU A 117 -5.53 0.74 12.29
CA GLU A 117 -5.13 2.15 12.24
C GLU A 117 -3.67 2.35 12.63
N ASP A 118 -3.21 1.67 13.68
CA ASP A 118 -1.82 1.75 14.15
C ASP A 118 -0.83 1.16 13.15
N GLU A 119 -1.18 0.03 12.52
CA GLU A 119 -0.36 -0.57 11.46
C GLU A 119 -0.28 0.34 10.23
N MET A 120 -1.40 0.94 9.84
CA MET A 120 -1.42 1.90 8.72
C MET A 120 -0.55 3.11 9.02
N LYS A 121 -0.65 3.67 10.23
CA LYS A 121 0.18 4.77 10.68
C LYS A 121 1.67 4.42 10.70
N SER A 122 2.02 3.21 11.11
CA SER A 122 3.41 2.72 11.06
C SER A 122 3.92 2.63 9.61
N MET A 123 3.11 2.16 8.66
CA MET A 123 3.44 2.18 7.24
C MET A 123 3.69 3.60 6.71
N GLU A 124 2.83 4.55 7.08
CA GLU A 124 2.95 5.95 6.69
C GLU A 124 4.24 6.59 7.22
N LEU A 125 4.63 6.27 8.45
CA LEU A 125 5.88 6.76 9.05
C LEU A 125 7.11 6.24 8.29
N ILE A 126 7.13 4.97 7.89
CA ILE A 126 8.21 4.40 7.07
C ILE A 126 8.32 5.16 5.75
N VAL A 127 7.22 5.40 5.05
CA VAL A 127 7.22 6.14 3.77
C VAL A 127 7.65 7.59 3.97
N SER A 128 7.24 8.23 5.06
CA SER A 128 7.65 9.59 5.41
C SER A 128 9.18 9.70 5.58
N ALA A 129 9.78 8.77 6.32
CA ALA A 129 11.24 8.70 6.48
C ALA A 129 11.94 8.46 5.13
N TYR A 130 11.33 7.66 4.26
CA TYR A 130 11.84 7.44 2.90
C TYR A 130 11.81 8.70 2.03
N LEU A 131 10.77 9.52 2.15
CA LEU A 131 10.68 10.82 1.47
C LEU A 131 11.76 11.79 1.96
N ASP A 132 12.06 11.79 3.27
CA ASP A 132 13.14 12.60 3.84
C ASP A 132 14.51 12.16 3.30
N LEU A 133 14.72 10.85 3.21
CA LEU A 133 15.93 10.29 2.60
C LEU A 133 16.03 10.66 1.12
N ALA A 134 14.93 10.56 0.36
CA ALA A 134 14.89 10.90 -1.06
C ALA A 134 15.22 12.38 -1.30
N GLU A 135 14.64 13.27 -0.52
CA GLU A 135 14.91 14.70 -0.59
C GLU A 135 16.40 15.01 -0.28
N ASN A 136 16.94 14.42 0.79
CA ASN A 136 18.35 14.59 1.14
C ASN A 136 19.28 14.08 0.04
N ARG A 137 19.00 12.93 -0.59
CA ARG A 137 19.79 12.42 -1.71
C ARG A 137 19.77 13.34 -2.91
N ALA A 138 18.61 13.85 -3.30
CA ALA A 138 18.47 14.80 -4.40
C ALA A 138 19.25 16.09 -4.13
N ARG A 139 19.16 16.67 -2.92
CA ARG A 139 19.90 17.88 -2.51
C ARG A 139 21.41 17.69 -2.52
N ARG A 140 21.89 16.49 -2.21
CA ARG A 140 23.32 16.15 -2.21
C ARG A 140 23.82 15.66 -3.57
N HIS A 141 22.99 15.72 -4.60
CA HIS A 141 23.30 15.26 -5.96
C HIS A 141 23.76 13.78 -6.02
N ILE A 142 23.12 12.92 -5.19
CA ILE A 142 23.42 11.49 -5.16
C ILE A 142 22.36 10.77 -5.99
N PRO A 143 22.71 10.20 -7.15
CA PRO A 143 21.79 9.43 -7.96
C PRO A 143 21.46 8.09 -7.29
N MET A 144 20.25 7.58 -7.52
CA MET A 144 19.78 6.34 -6.92
C MET A 144 19.29 5.39 -8.01
N THR A 145 19.69 4.13 -7.91
CA THR A 145 19.09 3.01 -8.64
C THR A 145 17.97 2.38 -7.82
N MET A 146 17.17 1.50 -8.43
CA MET A 146 16.14 0.74 -7.71
C MET A 146 16.77 -0.14 -6.61
N GLU A 147 17.92 -0.75 -6.90
CA GLU A 147 18.66 -1.55 -5.91
C GLU A 147 19.20 -0.70 -4.75
N ASP A 148 19.67 0.53 -5.01
CA ASP A 148 20.08 1.46 -3.96
C ASP A 148 18.92 1.78 -3.00
N TRP A 149 17.73 2.01 -3.55
CA TRP A 149 16.52 2.22 -2.75
C TRP A 149 16.18 0.99 -1.90
N ALA A 150 16.26 -0.22 -2.45
CA ALA A 150 15.99 -1.46 -1.70
C ALA A 150 16.96 -1.63 -0.52
N LYS A 151 18.27 -1.39 -0.75
CA LYS A 151 19.28 -1.45 0.31
C LYS A 151 19.03 -0.41 1.40
N ARG A 152 18.59 0.79 1.02
CA ARG A 152 18.28 1.85 2.00
C ARG A 152 17.06 1.51 2.83
N LEU A 153 16.06 0.83 2.26
CA LEU A 153 14.93 0.33 3.03
C LEU A 153 15.40 -0.65 4.10
N ASP A 154 16.19 -1.63 3.73
CA ASP A 154 16.71 -2.63 4.68
C ASP A 154 17.52 -1.97 5.81
N ILE A 155 18.39 -1.01 5.48
CA ILE A 155 19.18 -0.25 6.46
C ILE A 155 18.28 0.55 7.40
N TYR A 156 17.26 1.22 6.85
CA TYR A 156 16.30 2.00 7.65
C TYR A 156 15.54 1.10 8.63
N LEU A 157 14.98 0.00 8.12
CA LEU A 157 14.22 -0.94 8.96
C LEU A 157 15.08 -1.52 10.09
N GLN A 158 16.33 -1.88 9.80
CA GLN A 158 17.28 -2.37 10.82
C GLN A 158 17.66 -1.29 11.83
N ALA A 159 17.83 -0.05 11.40
CA ALA A 159 18.17 1.07 12.27
C ALA A 159 17.02 1.45 13.23
N ASP A 160 15.78 1.14 12.83
CA ASP A 160 14.57 1.33 13.64
C ASP A 160 14.17 0.05 14.40
N ASP A 161 15.10 -0.90 14.56
CA ASP A 161 14.91 -2.19 15.23
C ASP A 161 13.77 -3.05 14.67
N LEU A 162 13.40 -2.81 13.40
CA LEU A 162 12.38 -3.58 12.70
C LEU A 162 12.98 -4.80 11.99
N GLU A 163 12.25 -5.90 11.98
CA GLU A 163 12.71 -7.09 11.29
C GLU A 163 12.55 -7.00 9.78
N VAL A 164 13.59 -7.37 9.06
CA VAL A 164 13.61 -7.41 7.60
C VAL A 164 13.23 -8.80 7.10
N LEU A 165 12.23 -8.86 6.20
CA LEU A 165 11.83 -10.11 5.53
C LEU A 165 12.99 -10.69 4.72
N LYS A 166 13.31 -11.96 4.97
CA LYS A 166 14.43 -12.67 4.34
C LYS A 166 14.00 -13.59 3.18
N ASP A 167 12.74 -13.96 3.14
CA ASP A 167 12.16 -14.88 2.17
C ASP A 167 10.89 -14.33 1.51
N ALA A 168 10.20 -15.16 0.73
CA ALA A 168 8.97 -14.75 0.02
C ALA A 168 7.68 -14.90 0.85
N GLY A 169 7.80 -15.34 2.12
CA GLY A 169 6.65 -15.74 2.94
C GLY A 169 6.14 -17.15 2.61
N LYS A 170 5.20 -17.63 3.41
CA LYS A 170 4.68 -19.01 3.35
C LYS A 170 3.41 -19.15 2.52
N ILE A 171 2.71 -18.07 2.29
CA ILE A 171 1.41 -18.02 1.58
C ILE A 171 1.58 -17.30 0.26
N SER A 172 1.17 -17.95 -0.84
CA SER A 172 1.16 -17.30 -2.15
C SER A 172 0.01 -16.30 -2.28
N ALA A 173 0.18 -15.27 -3.12
CA ALA A 173 -0.87 -14.28 -3.40
C ALA A 173 -2.15 -14.95 -3.95
N GLN A 174 -2.00 -16.02 -4.75
CA GLN A 174 -3.13 -16.77 -5.30
C GLN A 174 -3.91 -17.50 -4.18
N LEU A 175 -3.21 -18.17 -3.27
CA LEU A 175 -3.83 -18.89 -2.16
C LEU A 175 -4.57 -17.91 -1.22
N ALA A 176 -3.95 -16.79 -0.89
CA ALA A 176 -4.56 -15.76 -0.07
C ALA A 176 -5.84 -15.19 -0.72
N LYS A 177 -5.78 -14.92 -2.02
CA LYS A 177 -6.93 -14.44 -2.77
C LYS A 177 -8.08 -15.45 -2.78
N MET A 178 -7.79 -16.70 -3.06
CA MET A 178 -8.80 -17.78 -3.07
C MET A 178 -9.46 -17.93 -1.70
N HIS A 179 -8.69 -17.89 -0.63
CA HIS A 179 -9.20 -17.95 0.74
C HIS A 179 -10.13 -16.76 1.04
N ALA A 180 -9.66 -15.53 0.79
CA ALA A 180 -10.45 -14.33 1.05
C ALA A 180 -11.76 -14.29 0.22
N GLU A 181 -11.72 -14.73 -1.03
CA GLU A 181 -12.91 -14.83 -1.87
C GLU A 181 -13.88 -15.90 -1.35
N THR A 182 -13.38 -17.01 -0.82
CA THR A 182 -14.21 -18.05 -0.20
C THR A 182 -14.90 -17.54 1.06
N GLU A 183 -14.17 -16.83 1.92
CA GLU A 183 -14.72 -16.20 3.11
C GLU A 183 -15.74 -15.11 2.74
N PHE A 184 -15.49 -14.35 1.68
CA PHE A 184 -16.42 -13.35 1.18
C PHE A 184 -17.75 -13.96 0.73
N GLU A 185 -17.76 -15.10 0.04
CA GLU A 185 -19.01 -15.74 -0.39
C GLU A 185 -19.88 -16.17 0.81
N LYS A 186 -19.27 -16.56 1.92
CA LYS A 186 -19.98 -16.82 3.18
C LYS A 186 -20.51 -15.53 3.81
N TYR A 187 -19.65 -14.52 3.91
CA TYR A 187 -19.97 -13.22 4.53
C TYR A 187 -21.04 -12.46 3.76
N ARG A 188 -21.04 -12.53 2.43
CA ARG A 188 -22.02 -11.85 1.56
C ARG A 188 -23.46 -12.18 1.93
N VAL A 189 -23.75 -13.41 2.28
CA VAL A 189 -25.10 -13.82 2.69
C VAL A 189 -25.56 -13.08 3.95
N VAL A 190 -24.67 -12.91 4.92
CA VAL A 190 -24.95 -12.17 6.14
C VAL A 190 -25.05 -10.67 5.86
N GLN A 191 -24.11 -10.14 5.08
CA GLN A 191 -24.09 -8.73 4.68
C GLN A 191 -25.38 -8.31 3.96
N ASP A 192 -25.87 -9.14 3.02
CA ASP A 192 -27.08 -8.84 2.25
C ASP A 192 -28.33 -8.81 3.12
N ARG A 193 -28.36 -9.56 4.22
CA ARG A 193 -29.46 -9.53 5.20
C ARG A 193 -29.42 -8.30 6.11
N LEU A 194 -28.22 -7.81 6.43
CA LEU A 194 -28.02 -6.72 7.40
C LEU A 194 -27.92 -5.35 6.72
N TYR A 195 -27.72 -5.34 5.41
CA TYR A 195 -27.52 -4.09 4.68
C TYR A 195 -28.82 -3.30 4.57
N GLN A 196 -28.80 -2.09 5.09
CA GLN A 196 -29.81 -1.07 4.87
C GLN A 196 -29.27 -0.01 3.92
N SER A 197 -29.97 0.24 2.82
CA SER A 197 -29.66 1.35 1.94
C SER A 197 -29.96 2.71 2.63
N ASP A 198 -29.37 3.79 2.13
CA ASP A 198 -29.69 5.14 2.65
C ASP A 198 -31.18 5.46 2.48
N PHE A 199 -31.81 4.91 1.44
CA PHE A 199 -33.24 5.05 1.21
C PHE A 199 -34.07 4.29 2.26
N ASP A 200 -33.66 3.08 2.64
CA ASP A 200 -34.34 2.29 3.68
C ASP A 200 -34.28 3.03 5.04
N ARG A 201 -33.12 3.58 5.38
CA ARG A 201 -32.91 4.41 6.60
C ARG A 201 -33.80 5.65 6.57
N TYR A 202 -33.87 6.34 5.45
CA TYR A 202 -34.74 7.50 5.27
C TYR A 202 -36.22 7.16 5.47
N LEU A 203 -36.68 6.01 4.97
CA LEU A 203 -38.05 5.54 5.17
C LEU A 203 -38.35 5.23 6.64
N GLU A 204 -37.42 4.59 7.35
CA GLU A 204 -37.57 4.32 8.80
C GLU A 204 -37.60 5.62 9.62
N GLU A 205 -36.73 6.57 9.36
CA GLU A 205 -36.71 7.89 10.01
C GLU A 205 -38.00 8.67 9.78
N SER A 206 -38.49 8.71 8.53
CA SER A 206 -39.74 9.38 8.18
C SER A 206 -40.97 8.72 8.78
N ALA A 207 -40.99 7.38 8.90
CA ALA A 207 -42.04 6.65 9.58
C ALA A 207 -42.04 6.95 11.10
N ALA A 208 -40.86 6.99 11.73
CA ALA A 208 -40.73 7.31 13.15
C ALA A 208 -41.25 8.72 13.51
N VAL A 209 -41.04 9.70 12.63
CA VAL A 209 -41.52 11.08 12.81
C VAL A 209 -43.05 11.16 12.71
N SER A 210 -43.68 10.29 11.90
CA SER A 210 -45.15 10.31 11.71
C SER A 210 -45.93 9.73 12.91
N TYR A 211 -45.29 8.98 13.81
CA TYR A 211 -45.89 8.44 15.04
C TYR A 211 -45.76 9.34 16.26
N THR A 212 -45.07 10.48 16.14
CA THR A 212 -44.83 11.44 17.25
C THR A 212 -45.73 12.70 17.21
N HIS A 213 -46.75 12.71 16.34
CA HIS A 213 -47.76 13.78 16.27
C HIS A 213 -49.16 13.32 16.62
#